data_543db2c7d1af500403dd5bcfbd98e4ca
#
_entry.id   543db2c7d1af500403dd5bcfbd98e4ca
#
_cell.length_a   1.000
_cell.length_b   1.000
_cell.length_c   1.000
_cell.angle_alpha   90.00
_cell.angle_beta   90.00
_cell.angle_gamma   90.00
#
_symmetry.space_group_name_H-M   'P 1'
#
loop_
_entity.id
_entity.type
_entity.pdbx_description
1 polymer ?
#
loop_
_entity_poly.entity_id
_entity_poly.type
_entity_poly.pdbx_seq_one_letter_code
_entity_poly.pdbx_strand_id
1 'polypeptide(L)'
;MEHQIQIKGYWTDAPSAQLKNNFIHLANSVFGTFVTEEYYRAKFEDNVYGPSLITIAFVDGQPAGADVMWRNDLQNIKAFQTVDTCVLGRFRGMGIFKRMTQWELELLGESALVYGFPNANSFPGYVKMGWRVKHLYKTPVLLGKGNGRQGLIEGAYAAWWLKAQPDIESAFKNGKYYLIRKKKKHALATLLGQVDETTASLFPSKEGVCLSSSFETKSSIYNKNKFIPLVCNQPTMEIPYWKIDAI
;
A
#
# COMPACT_ATOMS: atom_id res chain seq x y z
N MET A 1 31.74 19.34 3.68
CA MET A 1 30.69 20.12 4.41
C MET A 1 29.65 19.14 4.88
N GLU A 2 29.26 19.22 6.14
CA GLU A 2 28.21 18.36 6.69
C GLU A 2 26.84 18.98 6.32
N HIS A 3 26.00 18.20 5.67
CA HIS A 3 24.65 18.64 5.28
C HIS A 3 23.73 18.65 6.49
N GLN A 4 22.96 19.72 6.66
CA GLN A 4 21.91 19.77 7.67
C GLN A 4 20.66 19.06 7.17
N ILE A 5 20.29 17.95 7.83
CA ILE A 5 19.06 17.21 7.51
C ILE A 5 18.01 17.50 8.58
N GLN A 6 16.87 18.04 8.16
CA GLN A 6 15.71 18.32 9.01
C GLN A 6 14.53 17.47 8.55
N ILE A 7 13.78 16.88 9.52
CA ILE A 7 12.56 16.14 9.25
C ILE A 7 11.37 16.96 9.80
N LYS A 8 10.32 17.09 8.98
CA LYS A 8 9.04 17.70 9.36
C LYS A 8 7.91 16.80 8.92
N GLY A 9 6.83 16.75 9.68
CA GLY A 9 5.66 15.98 9.31
C GLY A 9 4.37 16.68 9.67
N TYR A 10 3.26 16.16 9.16
CA TYR A 10 1.91 16.60 9.47
C TYR A 10 0.93 15.45 9.39
N TRP A 11 -0.15 15.54 10.15
CA TRP A 11 -1.28 14.65 10.04
C TRP A 11 -2.25 15.14 8.96
N THR A 12 -2.85 14.23 8.21
CA THR A 12 -3.68 14.59 7.05
C THR A 12 -5.02 15.24 7.39
N ASP A 13 -5.45 15.19 8.66
CA ASP A 13 -6.59 15.94 9.20
C ASP A 13 -6.24 17.39 9.62
N ALA A 14 -4.95 17.73 9.70
CA ALA A 14 -4.45 19.07 9.99
C ALA A 14 -3.28 19.45 9.07
N PRO A 15 -3.48 19.47 7.75
CA PRO A 15 -2.40 19.60 6.78
C PRO A 15 -1.78 21.00 6.81
N SER A 16 -0.45 21.05 6.77
CA SER A 16 0.28 22.25 6.38
C SER A 16 0.29 22.36 4.86
N ALA A 17 -0.29 23.41 4.30
CA ALA A 17 -0.35 23.60 2.85
C ALA A 17 1.04 23.53 2.19
N GLN A 18 2.07 24.10 2.82
CA GLN A 18 3.44 24.03 2.31
C GLN A 18 3.97 22.58 2.29
N LEU A 19 3.77 21.81 3.38
CA LEU A 19 4.26 20.43 3.44
C LEU A 19 3.48 19.51 2.50
N LYS A 20 2.17 19.71 2.35
CA LYS A 20 1.33 19.02 1.37
C LYS A 20 1.85 19.24 -0.05
N ASN A 21 2.11 20.49 -0.43
CA ASN A 21 2.65 20.83 -1.75
C ASN A 21 4.03 20.22 -1.96
N ASN A 22 4.91 20.22 -0.95
CA ASN A 22 6.20 19.54 -1.01
C ASN A 22 6.06 18.03 -1.21
N PHE A 23 5.12 17.39 -0.52
CA PHE A 23 4.84 15.96 -0.73
C PHE A 23 4.43 15.68 -2.18
N ILE A 24 3.41 16.37 -2.69
CA ILE A 24 2.92 16.19 -4.06
C ILE A 24 4.05 16.40 -5.08
N HIS A 25 4.83 17.47 -4.89
CA HIS A 25 5.97 17.77 -5.77
C HIS A 25 7.04 16.67 -5.75
N LEU A 26 7.44 16.20 -4.57
CA LEU A 26 8.44 15.15 -4.40
C LEU A 26 7.98 13.81 -4.99
N ALA A 27 6.74 13.40 -4.68
CA ALA A 27 6.16 12.17 -5.20
C ALA A 27 6.08 12.20 -6.73
N ASN A 28 5.60 13.29 -7.32
CA ASN A 28 5.51 13.43 -8.77
C ASN A 28 6.89 13.50 -9.43
N SER A 29 7.90 14.09 -8.79
CA SER A 29 9.26 14.13 -9.29
C SER A 29 9.94 12.76 -9.34
N VAL A 30 9.57 11.84 -8.44
CA VAL A 30 10.20 10.52 -8.34
C VAL A 30 9.40 9.44 -9.06
N PHE A 31 8.06 9.48 -8.98
CA PHE A 31 7.20 8.44 -9.51
C PHE A 31 6.53 8.79 -10.85
N GLY A 32 6.71 10.02 -11.31
CA GLY A 32 5.96 10.56 -12.43
C GLY A 32 4.65 11.23 -11.98
N THR A 33 3.97 11.90 -12.89
CA THR A 33 2.79 12.72 -12.60
C THR A 33 1.59 11.85 -12.24
N PHE A 34 1.53 11.38 -10.99
CA PHE A 34 0.46 10.47 -10.57
C PHE A 34 -0.30 10.97 -9.32
N VAL A 35 0.34 11.77 -8.45
CA VAL A 35 -0.29 12.35 -7.26
C VAL A 35 -0.94 13.68 -7.64
N THR A 36 -2.24 13.64 -7.88
CA THR A 36 -3.08 14.84 -8.07
C THR A 36 -3.72 15.24 -6.74
N GLU A 37 -4.29 16.45 -6.66
CA GLU A 37 -5.09 16.87 -5.50
C GLU A 37 -6.26 15.92 -5.24
N GLU A 38 -6.89 15.43 -6.30
CA GLU A 38 -8.00 14.48 -6.21
C GLU A 38 -7.55 13.13 -5.65
N TYR A 39 -6.41 12.60 -6.13
CA TYR A 39 -5.81 11.39 -5.59
C TYR A 39 -5.42 11.57 -4.13
N TYR A 40 -4.79 12.71 -3.78
CA TYR A 40 -4.39 13.04 -2.42
C TYR A 40 -5.61 13.04 -1.48
N ARG A 41 -6.68 13.74 -1.85
CA ARG A 41 -7.90 13.78 -1.07
C ARG A 41 -8.50 12.40 -0.89
N ALA A 42 -8.70 11.65 -1.97
CA ALA A 42 -9.29 10.32 -1.93
C ALA A 42 -8.49 9.33 -1.06
N LYS A 43 -7.14 9.41 -1.10
CA LYS A 43 -6.29 8.49 -0.36
C LYS A 43 -6.09 8.86 1.10
N PHE A 44 -5.93 10.16 1.38
CA PHE A 44 -5.45 10.62 2.67
C PHE A 44 -6.49 11.42 3.47
N GLU A 45 -7.25 12.32 2.84
CA GLU A 45 -8.24 13.15 3.52
C GLU A 45 -9.55 12.40 3.76
N ASP A 46 -10.02 11.64 2.77
CA ASP A 46 -11.25 10.82 2.86
C ASP A 46 -11.01 9.44 3.51
N ASN A 47 -9.88 9.23 4.17
CA ASN A 47 -9.51 7.95 4.74
C ASN A 47 -10.43 7.53 5.89
N VAL A 48 -11.16 6.42 5.70
CA VAL A 48 -12.16 5.90 6.65
C VAL A 48 -11.57 5.41 7.98
N TYR A 49 -10.27 5.13 8.02
CA TYR A 49 -9.57 4.69 9.24
C TYR A 49 -9.02 5.87 10.06
N GLY A 50 -9.05 7.08 9.52
CA GLY A 50 -8.54 8.29 10.14
C GLY A 50 -7.23 8.81 9.55
N PRO A 51 -6.60 9.78 10.23
CA PRO A 51 -5.48 10.51 9.65
C PRO A 51 -4.23 9.66 9.45
N SER A 52 -3.53 9.96 8.37
CA SER A 52 -2.21 9.45 8.02
C SER A 52 -1.14 10.46 8.40
N LEU A 53 0.08 10.01 8.65
CA LEU A 53 1.23 10.87 8.89
C LEU A 53 2.04 11.00 7.60
N ILE A 54 2.26 12.20 7.12
CA ILE A 54 3.12 12.50 5.96
C ILE A 54 4.35 13.24 6.45
N THR A 55 5.51 12.76 6.04
CA THR A 55 6.82 13.26 6.46
C THR A 55 7.63 13.77 5.29
N ILE A 56 8.28 14.91 5.47
CA ILE A 56 9.17 15.54 4.50
C ILE A 56 10.55 15.71 5.11
N ALA A 57 11.56 15.21 4.41
CA ALA A 57 12.96 15.48 4.72
C ALA A 57 13.45 16.69 3.93
N PHE A 58 14.19 17.55 4.60
CA PHE A 58 14.87 18.69 4.01
C PHE A 58 16.39 18.52 4.17
N VAL A 59 17.14 18.83 3.13
CA VAL A 59 18.61 18.92 3.14
C VAL A 59 18.98 20.35 2.82
N ASP A 60 19.68 21.02 3.75
CA ASP A 60 20.04 22.43 3.64
C ASP A 60 18.84 23.33 3.24
N GLY A 61 17.68 23.07 3.85
CA GLY A 61 16.43 23.77 3.61
C GLY A 61 15.66 23.36 2.34
N GLN A 62 16.21 22.49 1.49
CA GLN A 62 15.55 22.02 0.26
C GLN A 62 14.79 20.72 0.49
N PRO A 63 13.53 20.56 0.01
CA PRO A 63 12.83 19.28 0.05
C PRO A 63 13.62 18.19 -0.67
N ALA A 64 13.88 17.10 0.02
CA ALA A 64 14.79 16.03 -0.44
C ALA A 64 14.13 14.67 -0.56
N GLY A 65 13.13 14.39 0.27
CA GLY A 65 12.40 13.12 0.29
C GLY A 65 11.10 13.23 1.07
N ALA A 66 10.22 12.26 0.85
CA ALA A 66 8.96 12.12 1.57
C ALA A 66 8.71 10.66 1.91
N ASP A 67 7.97 10.43 3.00
CA ASP A 67 7.46 9.14 3.42
C ASP A 67 6.04 9.28 3.95
N VAL A 68 5.25 8.22 3.87
CA VAL A 68 3.87 8.23 4.37
C VAL A 68 3.61 7.00 5.23
N MET A 69 3.22 7.24 6.46
CA MET A 69 2.57 6.26 7.32
C MET A 69 1.07 6.35 7.09
N TRP A 70 0.60 5.66 6.04
CA TRP A 70 -0.80 5.65 5.64
C TRP A 70 -1.63 4.85 6.64
N ARG A 71 -2.63 5.51 7.23
CA ARG A 71 -3.54 4.82 8.14
C ARG A 71 -4.30 3.75 7.37
N ASN A 72 -4.04 2.49 7.69
CA ASN A 72 -4.64 1.34 7.03
C ASN A 72 -4.77 0.18 8.03
N ASP A 73 -5.82 0.28 8.84
CA ASP A 73 -6.07 -0.59 9.98
C ASP A 73 -6.23 -2.06 9.57
N LEU A 74 -5.86 -2.95 10.46
CA LEU A 74 -6.02 -4.38 10.31
C LEU A 74 -7.14 -4.84 11.22
N GLN A 75 -8.33 -5.02 10.67
CA GLN A 75 -9.54 -5.31 11.44
C GLN A 75 -9.76 -4.21 12.50
N ASN A 76 -9.72 -4.54 13.78
CA ASN A 76 -9.92 -3.60 14.89
C ASN A 76 -8.59 -3.05 15.45
N ILE A 77 -7.48 -3.23 14.74
CA ILE A 77 -6.16 -2.81 15.21
C ILE A 77 -5.71 -1.60 14.41
N LYS A 78 -5.40 -0.53 15.14
CA LYS A 78 -4.78 0.65 14.59
C LYS A 78 -3.45 0.28 13.95
N ALA A 79 -3.35 0.47 12.64
CA ALA A 79 -2.14 0.13 11.90
C ALA A 79 -1.82 1.19 10.84
N PHE A 80 -0.55 1.25 10.48
CA PHE A 80 -0.06 2.12 9.43
C PHE A 80 0.69 1.31 8.39
N GLN A 81 0.45 1.62 7.13
CA GLN A 81 1.18 1.06 6.02
C GLN A 81 2.18 2.09 5.49
N THR A 82 3.45 1.71 5.36
CA THR A 82 4.42 2.58 4.69
C THR A 82 4.15 2.57 3.19
N VAL A 83 3.90 3.76 2.63
CA VAL A 83 3.60 3.94 1.20
C VAL A 83 4.28 5.21 0.68
N ASP A 84 4.37 5.33 -0.63
CA ASP A 84 4.80 6.54 -1.33
C ASP A 84 6.16 7.11 -0.86
N THR A 85 7.04 6.25 -0.33
CA THR A 85 8.38 6.63 0.10
C THR A 85 9.24 7.03 -1.08
N CYS A 86 9.73 8.26 -1.09
CA CYS A 86 10.57 8.75 -2.16
C CYS A 86 11.74 9.60 -1.64
N VAL A 87 12.89 9.53 -2.33
CA VAL A 87 14.05 10.40 -2.11
C VAL A 87 14.59 10.81 -3.47
N LEU A 88 14.74 12.11 -3.69
CA LEU A 88 15.31 12.66 -4.92
C LEU A 88 16.71 12.11 -5.16
N GLY A 89 17.02 11.77 -6.42
CA GLY A 89 18.25 11.07 -6.79
C GLY A 89 19.52 11.68 -6.23
N ARG A 90 19.61 13.03 -6.25
CA ARG A 90 20.77 13.79 -5.75
C ARG A 90 21.00 13.70 -4.23
N PHE A 91 20.01 13.28 -3.46
CA PHE A 91 20.08 13.14 -2.00
C PHE A 91 20.09 11.69 -1.53
N ARG A 92 20.12 10.73 -2.46
CA ARG A 92 20.24 9.31 -2.09
C ARG A 92 21.61 9.02 -1.46
N GLY A 93 21.66 8.01 -0.60
CA GLY A 93 22.90 7.67 0.11
C GLY A 93 23.14 8.48 1.39
N MET A 94 22.37 9.54 1.67
CA MET A 94 22.52 10.40 2.84
C MET A 94 21.76 9.90 4.09
N GLY A 95 21.18 8.70 4.04
CA GLY A 95 20.45 8.12 5.17
C GLY A 95 19.06 8.72 5.41
N ILE A 96 18.52 9.50 4.47
CA ILE A 96 17.25 10.22 4.59
C ILE A 96 16.09 9.26 4.86
N PHE A 97 15.98 8.17 4.10
CA PHE A 97 14.96 7.15 4.30
C PHE A 97 14.93 6.64 5.75
N LYS A 98 16.09 6.22 6.27
CA LYS A 98 16.21 5.74 7.64
C LYS A 98 15.78 6.80 8.66
N ARG A 99 16.21 8.07 8.47
CA ARG A 99 15.89 9.18 9.39
C ARG A 99 14.39 9.49 9.40
N MET A 100 13.73 9.51 8.25
CA MET A 100 12.27 9.69 8.16
C MET A 100 11.55 8.58 8.91
N THR A 101 11.82 7.32 8.55
CA THR A 101 11.17 6.16 9.18
C THR A 101 11.39 6.12 10.70
N GLN A 102 12.60 6.42 11.19
CA GLN A 102 12.85 6.47 12.63
C GLN A 102 12.05 7.57 13.33
N TRP A 103 12.04 8.78 12.77
CA TRP A 103 11.27 9.90 13.29
C TRP A 103 9.77 9.60 13.34
N GLU A 104 9.24 8.95 12.30
CA GLU A 104 7.84 8.52 12.24
C GLU A 104 7.49 7.50 13.32
N LEU A 105 8.35 6.48 13.52
CA LEU A 105 8.15 5.47 14.54
C LEU A 105 8.20 6.08 15.96
N GLU A 106 9.10 7.03 16.20
CA GLU A 106 9.15 7.77 17.47
C GLU A 106 7.85 8.54 17.72
N LEU A 107 7.30 9.21 16.70
CA LEU A 107 6.05 9.95 16.81
C LEU A 107 4.83 9.06 16.96
N LEU A 108 4.80 7.91 16.29
CA LEU A 108 3.70 6.93 16.39
C LEU A 108 3.70 6.18 17.73
N GLY A 109 4.86 6.08 18.37
CA GLY A 109 5.09 5.33 19.60
C GLY A 109 5.33 3.83 19.39
N GLU A 110 5.92 3.18 20.40
CA GLU A 110 6.38 1.78 20.32
C GLU A 110 5.24 0.77 20.10
N SER A 111 4.03 1.09 20.52
CA SER A 111 2.85 0.23 20.36
C SER A 111 2.23 0.28 18.97
N ALA A 112 2.63 1.24 18.12
CA ALA A 112 2.09 1.37 16.79
C ALA A 112 2.48 0.19 15.89
N LEU A 113 1.49 -0.44 15.28
CA LEU A 113 1.72 -1.47 14.28
C LEU A 113 2.00 -0.79 12.93
N VAL A 114 3.19 -1.01 12.39
CA VAL A 114 3.58 -0.51 11.07
C VAL A 114 4.01 -1.66 10.19
N TYR A 115 3.50 -1.69 8.97
CA TYR A 115 3.82 -2.70 7.98
C TYR A 115 4.02 -2.09 6.58
N GLY A 116 4.62 -2.83 5.66
CA GLY A 116 4.83 -2.35 4.31
C GLY A 116 5.15 -3.47 3.31
N PHE A 117 4.97 -3.15 2.04
CA PHE A 117 5.28 -4.03 0.92
C PHE A 117 6.38 -3.39 0.07
N PRO A 118 7.62 -3.41 0.55
CA PRO A 118 8.72 -2.72 -0.10
C PRO A 118 9.05 -3.33 -1.46
N ASN A 119 9.49 -2.49 -2.38
CA ASN A 119 10.11 -2.92 -3.63
C ASN A 119 11.59 -3.30 -3.41
N ALA A 120 12.26 -3.75 -4.48
CA ALA A 120 13.67 -4.17 -4.42
C ALA A 120 14.62 -3.06 -3.92
N ASN A 121 14.28 -1.78 -4.10
CA ASN A 121 15.12 -0.66 -3.68
C ASN A 121 14.97 -0.34 -2.19
N SER A 122 13.74 -0.40 -1.65
CA SER A 122 13.47 -0.05 -0.25
C SER A 122 13.61 -1.24 0.71
N PHE A 123 13.42 -2.48 0.25
CA PHE A 123 13.50 -3.69 1.07
C PHE A 123 14.79 -3.81 1.90
N PRO A 124 16.00 -3.64 1.33
CA PRO A 124 17.23 -3.73 2.11
C PRO A 124 17.31 -2.68 3.23
N GLY A 125 16.68 -1.53 3.04
CA GLY A 125 16.63 -0.47 4.04
C GLY A 125 15.83 -0.89 5.27
N TYR A 126 14.63 -1.45 5.09
CA TYR A 126 13.81 -1.97 6.18
C TYR A 126 14.51 -3.09 6.95
N VAL A 127 15.14 -4.03 6.25
CA VAL A 127 15.91 -5.13 6.89
C VAL A 127 17.05 -4.57 7.74
N LYS A 128 17.80 -3.58 7.24
CA LYS A 128 18.88 -2.92 8.00
C LYS A 128 18.39 -2.15 9.23
N MET A 129 17.13 -1.70 9.23
CA MET A 129 16.48 -1.07 10.39
C MET A 129 15.89 -2.08 11.39
N GLY A 130 16.11 -3.39 11.16
CA GLY A 130 15.64 -4.46 12.05
C GLY A 130 14.18 -4.88 11.83
N TRP A 131 13.55 -4.43 10.75
CA TRP A 131 12.19 -4.86 10.43
C TRP A 131 12.16 -6.33 10.04
N ARG A 132 11.16 -7.03 10.53
CA ARG A 132 11.01 -8.46 10.27
C ARG A 132 10.33 -8.71 8.94
N VAL A 133 10.90 -9.62 8.17
CA VAL A 133 10.27 -10.13 6.93
C VAL A 133 9.29 -11.24 7.33
N LYS A 134 8.00 -11.03 7.12
CA LYS A 134 7.00 -12.03 7.51
C LYS A 134 6.68 -13.03 6.43
N HIS A 135 6.34 -12.65 5.25
CA HIS A 135 6.02 -13.59 4.18
C HIS A 135 6.37 -13.01 2.84
N LEU A 136 6.76 -13.93 1.98
CA LEU A 136 6.90 -13.68 0.57
C LEU A 136 5.61 -14.20 -0.06
N TYR A 137 4.72 -13.27 -0.44
CA TYR A 137 3.55 -13.66 -1.21
C TYR A 137 3.98 -14.02 -2.62
N LYS A 138 3.68 -15.24 -3.05
CA LYS A 138 3.79 -15.64 -4.45
C LYS A 138 2.51 -15.22 -5.14
N THR A 139 2.62 -14.61 -6.31
CA THR A 139 1.49 -14.38 -7.22
C THR A 139 1.50 -15.46 -8.32
N PRO A 140 0.91 -16.63 -8.12
CA PRO A 140 0.78 -17.60 -9.19
C PRO A 140 -0.33 -17.14 -10.14
N VAL A 141 -0.07 -17.23 -11.44
CA VAL A 141 -1.15 -17.18 -12.44
C VAL A 141 -1.73 -18.59 -12.52
N LEU A 142 -2.98 -18.75 -12.08
CA LEU A 142 -3.69 -20.02 -12.20
C LEU A 142 -4.65 -19.96 -13.38
N LEU A 143 -4.46 -20.88 -14.31
CA LEU A 143 -5.46 -21.25 -15.30
C LEU A 143 -6.34 -22.35 -14.67
N GLY A 144 -7.58 -22.00 -14.29
CA GLY A 144 -8.53 -22.99 -13.79
C GLY A 144 -9.15 -22.69 -12.42
N LYS A 145 -9.83 -23.68 -11.83
CA LYS A 145 -10.61 -23.59 -10.58
C LYS A 145 -9.69 -23.22 -9.39
N GLY A 146 -9.61 -21.94 -9.06
CA GLY A 146 -8.91 -21.49 -7.86
C GLY A 146 -9.78 -21.72 -6.61
N ASN A 147 -9.32 -22.55 -5.69
CA ASN A 147 -9.85 -22.64 -4.33
C ASN A 147 -8.97 -21.80 -3.39
N GLY A 148 -8.85 -20.49 -3.67
CA GLY A 148 -8.09 -19.60 -2.80
C GLY A 148 -8.81 -19.37 -1.47
N ARG A 149 -8.10 -19.53 -0.36
CA ARG A 149 -8.53 -18.99 0.94
C ARG A 149 -8.36 -17.48 0.88
N GLN A 150 -9.43 -16.78 0.53
CA GLN A 150 -9.41 -15.33 0.48
C GLN A 150 -10.12 -14.79 1.69
N GLY A 151 -9.47 -13.86 2.37
CA GLY A 151 -10.10 -13.13 3.44
C GLY A 151 -11.27 -12.30 2.92
N LEU A 152 -12.23 -12.05 3.79
CA LEU A 152 -13.31 -11.10 3.55
C LEU A 152 -12.71 -9.69 3.53
N ILE A 153 -12.94 -8.95 2.45
CA ILE A 153 -12.56 -7.54 2.34
C ILE A 153 -13.53 -6.72 3.20
N GLU A 154 -13.00 -5.82 4.02
CA GLU A 154 -13.79 -4.91 4.81
C GLU A 154 -14.63 -3.98 3.91
N GLY A 155 -15.95 -3.94 4.14
CA GLY A 155 -16.87 -3.14 3.31
C GLY A 155 -16.53 -1.66 3.28
N ALA A 156 -16.13 -1.07 4.42
CA ALA A 156 -15.69 0.32 4.50
C ALA A 156 -14.45 0.60 3.63
N TYR A 157 -13.46 -0.29 3.67
CA TYR A 157 -12.26 -0.19 2.84
C TYR A 157 -12.60 -0.31 1.35
N ALA A 158 -13.47 -1.26 0.98
CA ALA A 158 -13.91 -1.44 -0.39
C ALA A 158 -14.66 -0.21 -0.91
N ALA A 159 -15.61 0.31 -0.14
CA ALA A 159 -16.42 1.47 -0.50
C ALA A 159 -15.60 2.76 -0.62
N TRP A 160 -14.59 2.91 0.20
CA TRP A 160 -13.68 4.07 0.16
C TRP A 160 -12.59 3.90 -0.90
N TRP A 161 -11.64 3.00 -0.65
CA TRP A 161 -10.39 2.96 -1.44
C TRP A 161 -10.50 2.13 -2.71
N LEU A 162 -11.09 0.93 -2.67
CA LEU A 162 -11.18 0.10 -3.87
C LEU A 162 -12.16 0.68 -4.90
N LYS A 163 -13.24 1.33 -4.45
CA LYS A 163 -14.19 2.00 -5.34
C LYS A 163 -13.56 3.20 -6.09
N ALA A 164 -12.58 3.85 -5.50
CA ALA A 164 -11.83 4.91 -6.17
C ALA A 164 -10.90 4.39 -7.30
N GLN A 165 -10.71 3.06 -7.41
CA GLN A 165 -9.88 2.44 -8.44
C GLN A 165 -10.72 2.07 -9.67
N PRO A 166 -10.43 2.63 -10.88
CA PRO A 166 -11.28 2.44 -12.06
C PRO A 166 -11.20 1.04 -12.67
N ASP A 167 -10.24 0.22 -12.23
CA ASP A 167 -9.98 -1.12 -12.73
C ASP A 167 -10.53 -2.24 -11.84
N ILE A 168 -11.31 -1.89 -10.80
CA ILE A 168 -11.95 -2.85 -9.91
C ILE A 168 -13.38 -3.14 -10.37
N GLU A 169 -13.72 -4.42 -10.44
CA GLU A 169 -15.06 -4.93 -10.74
C GLU A 169 -15.50 -5.98 -9.73
N SER A 170 -16.81 -6.21 -9.64
CA SER A 170 -17.36 -7.35 -8.90
C SER A 170 -17.59 -8.56 -9.81
N ALA A 171 -17.48 -9.76 -9.25
CA ALA A 171 -17.78 -11.01 -9.91
C ALA A 171 -18.53 -11.94 -8.96
N PHE A 172 -19.54 -12.65 -9.48
CA PHE A 172 -20.29 -13.65 -8.73
C PHE A 172 -19.88 -15.05 -9.18
N LYS A 173 -19.53 -15.92 -8.23
CA LYS A 173 -19.16 -17.32 -8.53
C LYS A 173 -19.42 -18.22 -7.33
N ASN A 174 -20.05 -19.38 -7.60
CA ASN A 174 -20.33 -20.40 -6.57
C ASN A 174 -21.03 -19.84 -5.33
N GLY A 175 -22.04 -18.97 -5.51
CA GLY A 175 -22.81 -18.39 -4.41
C GLY A 175 -22.09 -17.30 -3.62
N LYS A 176 -20.98 -16.76 -4.12
CA LYS A 176 -20.17 -15.75 -3.43
C LYS A 176 -19.80 -14.59 -4.35
N TYR A 177 -19.72 -13.40 -3.79
CA TYR A 177 -19.24 -12.20 -4.46
C TYR A 177 -17.75 -11.97 -4.19
N TYR A 178 -17.07 -11.49 -5.22
CA TYR A 178 -15.63 -11.20 -5.19
C TYR A 178 -15.35 -9.86 -5.85
N LEU A 179 -14.30 -9.16 -5.39
CA LEU A 179 -13.71 -8.05 -6.13
C LEU A 179 -12.50 -8.55 -6.92
N ILE A 180 -12.39 -8.04 -8.13
CA ILE A 180 -11.34 -8.38 -9.09
C ILE A 180 -10.74 -7.12 -9.67
N ARG A 181 -9.43 -7.13 -9.94
CA ARG A 181 -8.74 -6.06 -10.66
C ARG A 181 -8.46 -6.48 -12.10
N LYS A 182 -8.91 -5.68 -13.05
CA LYS A 182 -8.60 -5.88 -14.47
C LYS A 182 -7.11 -5.69 -14.77
N LYS A 183 -6.55 -6.52 -15.62
CA LYS A 183 -5.24 -6.26 -16.22
C LYS A 183 -5.40 -5.64 -17.59
N LYS A 184 -4.87 -4.42 -17.80
CA LYS A 184 -5.00 -3.65 -19.06
C LYS A 184 -4.60 -4.40 -20.33
N LYS A 185 -3.79 -5.45 -20.25
CA LYS A 185 -3.23 -6.17 -21.41
C LYS A 185 -3.66 -7.63 -21.56
N HIS A 186 -4.48 -8.17 -20.66
CA HIS A 186 -4.83 -9.58 -20.66
C HIS A 186 -6.30 -9.79 -20.30
N ALA A 187 -6.91 -10.84 -20.85
CA ALA A 187 -8.26 -11.29 -20.45
C ALA A 187 -8.32 -11.80 -18.98
N LEU A 188 -7.20 -11.77 -18.28
CA LEU A 188 -7.06 -12.24 -16.91
C LEU A 188 -7.29 -11.09 -15.93
N ALA A 189 -8.04 -11.35 -14.88
CA ALA A 189 -8.20 -10.46 -13.74
C ALA A 189 -7.48 -11.02 -12.50
N THR A 190 -6.99 -10.13 -11.64
CA THR A 190 -6.46 -10.51 -10.33
C THR A 190 -7.61 -10.51 -9.34
N LEU A 191 -7.77 -11.61 -8.62
CA LEU A 191 -8.76 -11.72 -7.54
C LEU A 191 -8.23 -10.99 -6.31
N LEU A 192 -8.98 -10.02 -5.79
CA LEU A 192 -8.62 -9.24 -4.60
C LEU A 192 -9.11 -9.93 -3.32
N GLY A 193 -10.39 -10.30 -3.27
CA GLY A 193 -10.97 -10.94 -2.10
C GLY A 193 -12.47 -11.14 -2.24
N GLN A 194 -13.06 -11.80 -1.23
CA GLN A 194 -14.50 -11.98 -1.12
C GLN A 194 -15.12 -10.73 -0.46
N VAL A 195 -16.32 -10.38 -0.88
CA VAL A 195 -17.16 -9.33 -0.29
C VAL A 195 -18.59 -9.84 -0.09
N ASP A 196 -19.40 -9.13 0.71
CA ASP A 196 -20.83 -9.32 0.74
C ASP A 196 -21.50 -8.72 -0.50
N GLU A 197 -22.79 -9.06 -0.69
CA GLU A 197 -23.59 -8.61 -1.83
C GLU A 197 -23.72 -7.09 -1.87
N THR A 198 -23.93 -6.46 -0.72
CA THR A 198 -24.07 -5.01 -0.61
C THR A 198 -22.81 -4.30 -1.08
N THR A 199 -21.64 -4.77 -0.62
CA THR A 199 -20.35 -4.25 -1.07
C THR A 199 -20.11 -4.51 -2.55
N ALA A 200 -20.47 -5.70 -3.07
CA ALA A 200 -20.32 -6.02 -4.49
C ALA A 200 -21.13 -5.10 -5.40
N SER A 201 -22.32 -4.68 -4.98
CA SER A 201 -23.20 -3.79 -5.75
C SER A 201 -22.63 -2.38 -5.98
N LEU A 202 -21.60 -1.98 -5.23
CA LEU A 202 -20.89 -0.72 -5.40
C LEU A 202 -19.98 -0.69 -6.63
N PHE A 203 -19.71 -1.86 -7.24
CA PHE A 203 -18.77 -2.03 -8.34
C PHE A 203 -19.48 -2.51 -9.62
N PRO A 204 -18.95 -2.18 -10.80
CA PRO A 204 -19.45 -2.75 -12.04
C PRO A 204 -19.39 -4.28 -11.99
N SER A 205 -20.50 -4.94 -12.34
CA SER A 205 -20.57 -6.40 -12.38
C SER A 205 -19.96 -6.95 -13.67
N LYS A 206 -19.24 -8.06 -13.55
CA LYS A 206 -18.72 -8.78 -14.71
C LYS A 206 -19.03 -10.26 -14.66
N GLU A 207 -19.60 -10.76 -15.74
CA GLU A 207 -19.88 -12.16 -15.97
C GLU A 207 -18.69 -12.87 -16.69
N GLY A 208 -18.53 -14.17 -16.44
CA GLY A 208 -17.65 -15.02 -17.22
C GLY A 208 -16.14 -14.84 -16.99
N VAL A 209 -15.71 -14.33 -15.85
CA VAL A 209 -14.28 -14.09 -15.56
C VAL A 209 -13.56 -15.36 -15.18
N CYS A 210 -12.45 -15.65 -15.88
CA CYS A 210 -11.47 -16.62 -15.43
C CYS A 210 -10.57 -15.96 -14.36
N LEU A 211 -10.76 -16.33 -13.09
CA LEU A 211 -10.04 -15.73 -11.97
C LEU A 211 -8.64 -16.32 -11.86
N SER A 212 -7.60 -15.47 -11.95
CA SER A 212 -6.27 -15.84 -11.49
C SER A 212 -6.16 -15.56 -10.00
N SER A 213 -5.89 -16.57 -9.18
CA SER A 213 -5.68 -16.37 -7.74
C SER A 213 -4.21 -16.15 -7.43
N SER A 214 -3.91 -15.25 -6.52
CA SER A 214 -2.57 -14.99 -6.00
C SER A 214 -2.32 -15.72 -4.68
N PHE A 215 -2.68 -17.01 -4.59
CA PHE A 215 -2.55 -17.78 -3.36
C PHE A 215 -1.60 -18.96 -3.47
N GLU A 216 -1.12 -19.41 -2.31
CA GLU A 216 -0.27 -20.58 -2.17
C GLU A 216 -0.89 -21.83 -2.81
N THR A 217 -0.39 -22.21 -3.96
CA THR A 217 -0.63 -23.53 -4.54
C THR A 217 0.68 -24.21 -4.86
N LYS A 218 0.75 -25.49 -4.54
CA LYS A 218 1.93 -26.32 -4.76
C LYS A 218 2.23 -26.63 -6.24
N SER A 219 1.41 -26.16 -7.18
CA SER A 219 1.61 -26.38 -8.62
C SER A 219 1.25 -25.14 -9.41
N SER A 220 2.23 -24.42 -9.92
CA SER A 220 2.05 -23.37 -10.92
C SER A 220 2.67 -23.77 -12.24
N ILE A 221 1.90 -23.70 -13.32
CA ILE A 221 2.39 -23.93 -14.70
C ILE A 221 3.21 -22.74 -15.22
N TYR A 222 3.10 -21.57 -14.58
CA TYR A 222 3.87 -20.39 -14.92
C TYR A 222 4.61 -19.83 -13.71
N ASN A 223 5.87 -20.23 -13.60
CA ASN A 223 6.76 -19.90 -12.51
C ASN A 223 7.51 -18.57 -12.76
N LYS A 224 6.82 -17.45 -12.95
CA LYS A 224 7.41 -16.14 -12.66
C LYS A 224 7.10 -15.81 -11.21
N ASN A 225 7.89 -16.42 -10.31
CA ASN A 225 7.83 -16.17 -8.87
C ASN A 225 8.17 -14.71 -8.58
N LYS A 226 7.20 -13.83 -8.64
CA LYS A 226 7.34 -12.50 -8.09
C LYS A 226 6.98 -12.59 -6.62
N PHE A 227 8.00 -12.64 -5.78
CA PHE A 227 7.82 -12.52 -4.34
C PHE A 227 7.54 -11.06 -4.00
N ILE A 228 6.51 -10.84 -3.22
CA ILE A 228 6.23 -9.54 -2.62
C ILE A 228 6.64 -9.66 -1.15
N PRO A 229 7.74 -9.04 -0.72
CA PRO A 229 8.13 -9.07 0.69
C PRO A 229 7.16 -8.24 1.51
N LEU A 230 6.76 -8.77 2.66
CA LEU A 230 6.07 -8.05 3.70
C LEU A 230 7.06 -7.76 4.82
N VAL A 231 7.21 -6.51 5.19
CA VAL A 231 7.99 -6.07 6.35
C VAL A 231 7.07 -5.53 7.44
N CYS A 232 7.43 -5.76 8.69
CA CYS A 232 6.66 -5.31 9.83
C CYS A 232 7.58 -4.99 11.00
N ASN A 233 7.26 -3.94 11.76
CA ASN A 233 7.99 -3.58 12.98
C ASN A 233 7.66 -4.48 14.17
N GLN A 234 6.49 -5.14 14.17
CA GLN A 234 6.03 -6.05 15.22
C GLN A 234 5.83 -7.48 14.73
N PRO A 235 6.08 -8.52 15.55
CA PRO A 235 6.25 -9.90 15.06
C PRO A 235 5.00 -10.72 14.82
N THR A 236 3.80 -10.30 15.20
CA THR A 236 2.73 -11.26 15.51
C THR A 236 1.48 -11.25 14.61
N MET A 237 1.35 -10.37 13.62
CA MET A 237 0.10 -10.23 12.89
C MET A 237 0.12 -10.79 11.46
N GLU A 238 -0.97 -11.47 11.08
CA GLU A 238 -1.27 -11.79 9.68
C GLU A 238 -1.84 -10.54 8.99
N ILE A 239 -1.24 -10.16 7.86
CA ILE A 239 -1.70 -9.04 7.04
C ILE A 239 -2.46 -9.62 5.86
N PRO A 240 -3.75 -9.28 5.68
CA PRO A 240 -4.55 -9.79 4.59
C PRO A 240 -3.98 -9.41 3.22
N TYR A 241 -4.02 -10.34 2.26
CA TYR A 241 -3.48 -10.15 0.92
C TYR A 241 -4.06 -8.92 0.19
N TRP A 242 -5.36 -8.66 0.35
CA TRP A 242 -6.01 -7.53 -0.33
C TRP A 242 -5.49 -6.15 0.10
N LYS A 243 -4.80 -6.05 1.25
CA LYS A 243 -4.08 -4.83 1.67
C LYS A 243 -2.86 -4.52 0.77
N ILE A 244 -2.32 -5.52 0.05
CA ILE A 244 -1.19 -5.33 -0.88
C ILE A 244 -1.60 -4.50 -2.10
N ASP A 245 -2.83 -4.65 -2.55
CA ASP A 245 -3.33 -3.95 -3.73
C ASP A 245 -3.63 -2.45 -3.49
N ALA A 246 -3.37 -1.99 -2.28
CA ALA A 246 -3.46 -0.58 -1.92
C ALA A 246 -2.26 0.27 -2.38
N ILE A 247 -1.32 -0.32 -3.14
CA ILE A 247 -0.09 0.33 -3.61
C ILE A 247 -0.23 0.70 -5.09
#